data_410a126d6bdb0577d73ddcc411139956
#
_entry.id   410a126d6bdb0577d73ddcc411139956
#
_cell.length_a   1.000
_cell.length_b   1.000
_cell.length_c   1.000
_cell.angle_alpha   90.00
_cell.angle_beta   90.00
_cell.angle_gamma   90.00
#
_symmetry.space_group_name_H-M   'P 1'
#
loop_
_entity.id
_entity.type
_entity.pdbx_description
1 polymer ?
#
loop_
_entity_poly.entity_id
_entity_poly.type
_entity_poly.pdbx_seq_one_letter_code
_entity_poly.pdbx_strand_id
1 'polypeptide(L)'
;AMVGQALGGGHVSRAERAGWAAAIFDVMTMVGIGLLYYLFTPWFVSAFAKDPVDAPTFLRMHELAVEYLRITVIAYAFAAVAITLAHALNGAGSTKTPLLLDSMVLALQLPVAAYICIHHAERGYSRSTLWWSLVLTTIVAAALYALVWERGHWKHKRVQ
;
A
#
# COMPACT_ATOMS: atom_id res chain seq x y z
N ALA A 1 -2.33 19.28 -2.89
CA ALA A 1 -2.64 20.71 -2.99
C ALA A 1 -2.68 21.38 -1.60
N MET A 2 -3.48 20.91 -0.61
CA MET A 2 -3.64 21.58 0.70
C MET A 2 -2.32 21.76 1.49
N VAL A 3 -1.45 20.74 1.51
CA VAL A 3 -0.15 20.81 2.19
C VAL A 3 0.74 21.88 1.57
N GLY A 4 0.85 21.92 0.24
CA GLY A 4 1.65 22.93 -0.46
C GLY A 4 1.13 24.34 -0.27
N GLN A 5 -0.20 24.55 -0.29
CA GLN A 5 -0.83 25.84 -0.03
C GLN A 5 -0.55 26.33 1.41
N ALA A 6 -0.68 25.43 2.40
CA ALA A 6 -0.41 25.77 3.79
C ALA A 6 1.07 26.13 4.02
N LEU A 7 2.00 25.43 3.36
CA LEU A 7 3.43 25.74 3.41
C LEU A 7 3.76 27.07 2.71
N GLY A 8 3.18 27.31 1.52
CA GLY A 8 3.35 28.57 0.80
C GLY A 8 2.85 29.78 1.60
N GLY A 9 1.82 29.60 2.43
CA GLY A 9 1.32 30.59 3.37
C GLY A 9 2.08 30.66 4.71
N GLY A 10 3.19 29.93 4.89
CA GLY A 10 3.99 29.91 6.12
C GLY A 10 3.38 29.12 7.29
N HIS A 11 2.28 28.37 7.06
CA HIS A 11 1.53 27.66 8.11
C HIS A 11 1.94 26.19 8.23
N VAL A 12 3.16 25.92 8.69
CA VAL A 12 3.74 24.56 8.79
C VAL A 12 2.86 23.61 9.61
N SER A 13 2.38 24.02 10.78
CA SER A 13 1.51 23.19 11.64
C SER A 13 0.17 22.83 10.99
N ARG A 14 -0.36 23.72 10.14
CA ARG A 14 -1.55 23.45 9.34
C ARG A 14 -1.26 22.42 8.25
N ALA A 15 -0.11 22.52 7.59
CA ALA A 15 0.34 21.57 6.58
C ALA A 15 0.47 20.15 7.17
N GLU A 16 1.09 20.03 8.34
CA GLU A 16 1.28 18.76 9.03
C GLU A 16 -0.05 18.11 9.42
N ARG A 17 -0.94 18.89 10.03
CA ARG A 17 -2.28 18.40 10.37
C ARG A 17 -3.10 18.01 9.14
N ALA A 18 -2.97 18.74 8.03
CA ALA A 18 -3.65 18.41 6.79
C ALA A 18 -3.17 17.07 6.20
N GLY A 19 -1.87 16.78 6.28
CA GLY A 19 -1.31 15.49 5.86
C GLY A 19 -1.86 14.32 6.67
N TRP A 20 -1.84 14.42 8.00
CA TRP A 20 -2.40 13.38 8.86
C TRP A 20 -3.92 13.24 8.74
N ALA A 21 -4.66 14.34 8.66
CA ALA A 21 -6.10 14.28 8.46
C ALA A 21 -6.48 13.59 7.15
N ALA A 22 -5.73 13.86 6.07
CA ALA A 22 -5.92 13.16 4.80
C ALA A 22 -5.60 11.67 4.92
N ALA A 23 -4.49 11.31 5.58
CA ALA A 23 -4.10 9.92 5.78
C ALA A 23 -5.15 9.14 6.60
N ILE A 24 -5.67 9.73 7.69
CA ILE A 24 -6.72 9.11 8.51
C ILE A 24 -8.01 8.92 7.70
N PHE A 25 -8.42 9.92 6.92
CA PHE A 25 -9.60 9.81 6.08
C PHE A 25 -9.45 8.72 5.02
N ASP A 26 -8.27 8.64 4.39
CA ASP A 26 -7.97 7.61 3.40
C ASP A 26 -7.93 6.20 4.04
N VAL A 27 -7.33 6.05 5.22
CA VAL A 27 -7.36 4.80 5.99
C VAL A 27 -8.79 4.36 6.29
N MET A 28 -9.65 5.26 6.77
CA MET A 28 -11.06 4.91 7.03
C MET A 28 -11.78 4.45 5.75
N THR A 29 -11.52 5.13 4.64
CA THR A 29 -12.08 4.77 3.33
C THR A 29 -11.58 3.41 2.88
N MET A 30 -10.27 3.16 2.96
CA MET A 30 -9.65 1.90 2.56
C MET A 30 -10.03 0.72 3.47
N VAL A 31 -10.21 0.96 4.76
CA VAL A 31 -10.77 -0.06 5.67
C VAL A 31 -12.20 -0.39 5.31
N GLY A 32 -13.03 0.60 5.00
CA GLY A 32 -14.41 0.37 4.54
C GLY A 32 -14.48 -0.43 3.24
N ILE A 33 -13.70 -0.04 2.23
CA ILE A 33 -13.59 -0.76 0.96
C ILE A 33 -13.01 -2.17 1.20
N GLY A 34 -11.96 -2.27 2.01
CA GLY A 34 -11.33 -3.55 2.36
C GLY A 34 -12.29 -4.52 3.04
N LEU A 35 -13.15 -4.02 3.93
CA LEU A 35 -14.18 -4.83 4.57
C LEU A 35 -15.19 -5.35 3.55
N LEU A 36 -15.63 -4.51 2.61
CA LEU A 36 -16.51 -4.95 1.52
C LEU A 36 -15.84 -6.02 0.67
N TYR A 37 -14.57 -5.82 0.27
CA TYR A 37 -13.84 -6.84 -0.46
C TYR A 37 -13.69 -8.13 0.34
N TYR A 38 -13.36 -8.06 1.63
CA TYR A 38 -13.22 -9.25 2.48
C TYR A 38 -14.51 -10.06 2.57
N LEU A 39 -15.63 -9.38 2.81
CA LEU A 39 -16.95 -10.02 2.97
C LEU A 39 -17.49 -10.61 1.66
N PHE A 40 -17.29 -9.90 0.55
CA PHE A 40 -17.85 -10.26 -0.74
C PHE A 40 -16.82 -10.86 -1.71
N THR A 41 -15.63 -11.25 -1.23
CA THR A 41 -14.54 -11.79 -2.06
C THR A 41 -15.02 -12.90 -3.03
N PRO A 42 -15.72 -13.95 -2.60
CA PRO A 42 -16.14 -15.01 -3.51
C PRO A 42 -17.05 -14.51 -4.63
N TRP A 43 -17.93 -13.57 -4.32
CA TRP A 43 -18.83 -12.97 -5.31
C TRP A 43 -18.06 -12.11 -6.33
N PHE A 44 -17.11 -11.29 -5.86
CA PHE A 44 -16.25 -10.50 -6.77
C PHE A 44 -15.46 -11.40 -7.69
N VAL A 45 -14.79 -12.43 -7.17
CA VAL A 45 -14.01 -13.36 -7.98
C VAL A 45 -14.88 -14.05 -9.03
N SER A 46 -16.09 -14.52 -8.64
CA SER A 46 -17.01 -15.16 -9.56
C SER A 46 -17.52 -14.22 -10.66
N ALA A 47 -17.67 -12.93 -10.37
CA ALA A 47 -18.12 -11.94 -11.36
C ALA A 47 -17.13 -11.71 -12.51
N PHE A 48 -15.82 -11.95 -12.27
CA PHE A 48 -14.77 -11.84 -13.28
C PHE A 48 -14.50 -13.13 -14.05
N ALA A 49 -14.97 -14.26 -13.55
CA ALA A 49 -14.76 -15.58 -14.15
C ALA A 49 -15.90 -15.91 -15.13
N LYS A 50 -15.88 -15.28 -16.30
CA LYS A 50 -16.97 -15.38 -17.31
C LYS A 50 -16.72 -16.41 -18.43
N ASP A 51 -15.47 -16.82 -18.64
CA ASP A 51 -15.16 -17.73 -19.72
C ASP A 51 -15.23 -19.22 -19.32
N PRO A 52 -15.62 -20.12 -20.22
CA PRO A 52 -15.68 -21.54 -19.94
C PRO A 52 -14.28 -22.14 -19.80
N VAL A 53 -13.71 -21.98 -18.64
CA VAL A 53 -12.55 -22.76 -18.21
C VAL A 53 -13.07 -24.08 -17.69
N ASP A 54 -12.34 -25.19 -17.90
CA ASP A 54 -12.69 -26.47 -17.30
C ASP A 54 -12.88 -26.34 -15.77
N ALA A 55 -13.87 -27.04 -15.25
CA ALA A 55 -14.30 -26.87 -13.85
C ALA A 55 -13.16 -27.00 -12.80
N PRO A 56 -12.21 -27.96 -12.93
CA PRO A 56 -11.08 -28.06 -11.99
C PRO A 56 -10.15 -26.83 -12.01
N THR A 57 -9.84 -26.30 -13.18
CA THR A 57 -8.99 -25.10 -13.33
C THR A 57 -9.71 -23.87 -12.77
N PHE A 58 -11.00 -23.72 -13.02
CA PHE A 58 -11.82 -22.65 -12.46
C PHE A 58 -11.80 -22.66 -10.94
N LEU A 59 -12.07 -23.80 -10.30
CA LEU A 59 -12.08 -23.92 -8.85
C LEU A 59 -10.73 -23.55 -8.24
N ARG A 60 -9.64 -24.01 -8.83
CA ARG A 60 -8.29 -23.70 -8.37
C ARG A 60 -7.95 -22.22 -8.50
N MET A 61 -8.30 -21.59 -9.62
CA MET A 61 -8.12 -20.15 -9.81
C MET A 61 -8.96 -19.33 -8.81
N HIS A 62 -10.20 -19.74 -8.60
CA HIS A 62 -11.10 -19.11 -7.64
C HIS A 62 -10.55 -19.17 -6.22
N GLU A 63 -10.11 -20.33 -5.75
CA GLU A 63 -9.49 -20.48 -4.43
C GLU A 63 -8.26 -19.58 -4.25
N LEU A 64 -7.37 -19.55 -5.25
CA LEU A 64 -6.19 -18.71 -5.23
C LEU A 64 -6.50 -17.21 -5.18
N ALA A 65 -7.48 -16.79 -5.95
CA ALA A 65 -7.90 -15.39 -5.99
C ALA A 65 -8.56 -14.96 -4.67
N VAL A 66 -9.38 -15.85 -4.08
CA VAL A 66 -9.98 -15.60 -2.77
C VAL A 66 -8.92 -15.51 -1.68
N GLU A 67 -7.95 -16.42 -1.65
CA GLU A 67 -6.83 -16.39 -0.70
C GLU A 67 -6.03 -15.10 -0.84
N TYR A 68 -5.64 -14.74 -2.07
CA TYR A 68 -4.92 -13.51 -2.37
C TYR A 68 -5.66 -12.27 -1.85
N LEU A 69 -6.92 -12.11 -2.23
CA LEU A 69 -7.70 -10.91 -1.86
C LEU A 69 -7.89 -10.81 -0.34
N ARG A 70 -8.16 -11.92 0.35
CA ARG A 70 -8.35 -11.91 1.81
C ARG A 70 -7.10 -11.55 2.58
N ILE A 71 -5.92 -11.95 2.11
CA ILE A 71 -4.67 -11.59 2.75
C ILE A 71 -4.28 -10.16 2.40
N THR A 72 -4.34 -9.78 1.12
CA THR A 72 -3.83 -8.49 0.67
C THR A 72 -4.71 -7.30 1.08
N VAL A 73 -6.00 -7.52 1.34
CA VAL A 73 -6.89 -6.47 1.85
C VAL A 73 -6.38 -5.85 3.15
N ILE A 74 -5.64 -6.61 3.96
CA ILE A 74 -5.02 -6.11 5.20
C ILE A 74 -4.02 -4.99 4.89
N ALA A 75 -3.35 -5.05 3.74
CA ALA A 75 -2.39 -4.04 3.32
C ALA A 75 -3.06 -2.69 2.96
N TYR A 76 -4.35 -2.65 2.67
CA TYR A 76 -5.03 -1.43 2.17
C TYR A 76 -4.94 -0.27 3.15
N ALA A 77 -5.14 -0.51 4.44
CA ALA A 77 -5.01 0.52 5.46
C ALA A 77 -3.59 1.11 5.54
N PHE A 78 -2.58 0.26 5.43
CA PHE A 78 -1.17 0.69 5.43
C PHE A 78 -0.79 1.38 4.13
N ALA A 79 -1.26 0.87 3.00
CA ALA A 79 -1.06 1.51 1.69
C ALA A 79 -1.66 2.91 1.67
N ALA A 80 -2.84 3.13 2.27
CA ALA A 80 -3.45 4.45 2.40
C ALA A 80 -2.52 5.44 3.09
N VAL A 81 -1.90 5.06 4.21
CA VAL A 81 -0.91 5.92 4.90
C VAL A 81 0.27 6.25 4.00
N ALA A 82 0.89 5.21 3.40
CA ALA A 82 2.08 5.39 2.58
C ALA A 82 1.80 6.30 1.37
N ILE A 83 0.73 6.02 0.62
CA ILE A 83 0.37 6.76 -0.60
C ILE A 83 -0.01 8.21 -0.27
N THR A 84 -0.83 8.42 0.76
CA THR A 84 -1.27 9.77 1.14
C THR A 84 -0.11 10.63 1.61
N LEU A 85 0.80 10.08 2.44
CA LEU A 85 1.98 10.82 2.90
C LEU A 85 3.01 11.02 1.77
N ALA A 86 3.14 10.09 0.82
CA ALA A 86 3.94 10.29 -0.39
C ALA A 86 3.44 11.50 -1.20
N HIS A 87 2.13 11.57 -1.43
CA HIS A 87 1.51 12.70 -2.11
C HIS A 87 1.62 14.01 -1.32
N ALA A 88 1.53 13.95 0.01
CA ALA A 88 1.72 15.10 0.88
C ALA A 88 3.16 15.64 0.79
N LEU A 89 4.17 14.75 0.78
CA LEU A 89 5.58 15.10 0.59
C LEU A 89 5.83 15.71 -0.80
N ASN A 90 5.22 15.16 -1.85
CA ASN A 90 5.29 15.72 -3.20
C ASN A 90 4.66 17.12 -3.24
N GLY A 91 3.51 17.31 -2.58
CA GLY A 91 2.86 18.62 -2.44
C GLY A 91 3.68 19.63 -1.63
N ALA A 92 4.55 19.17 -0.73
CA ALA A 92 5.51 19.98 0.01
C ALA A 92 6.81 20.28 -0.78
N GLY A 93 6.90 19.91 -2.07
CA GLY A 93 8.10 20.07 -2.90
C GLY A 93 9.22 19.07 -2.61
N SER A 94 8.94 18.01 -1.82
CA SER A 94 9.92 16.98 -1.46
C SER A 94 9.81 15.74 -2.36
N THR A 95 9.94 15.92 -3.67
CA THR A 95 9.71 14.84 -4.66
C THR A 95 10.79 13.73 -4.64
N LYS A 96 12.02 14.06 -4.25
CA LYS A 96 13.10 13.06 -4.15
C LYS A 96 12.88 12.07 -3.02
N THR A 97 12.22 12.49 -1.95
CA THR A 97 12.00 11.62 -0.77
C THR A 97 11.08 10.45 -1.06
N PRO A 98 9.87 10.63 -1.62
CA PRO A 98 9.03 9.52 -2.05
C PRO A 98 9.73 8.61 -3.06
N LEU A 99 10.42 9.17 -4.06
CA LEU A 99 11.14 8.37 -5.05
C LEU A 99 12.16 7.42 -4.39
N LEU A 100 12.95 7.93 -3.43
CA LEU A 100 13.92 7.12 -2.70
C LEU A 100 13.25 6.05 -1.85
N LEU A 101 12.19 6.40 -1.09
CA LEU A 101 11.47 5.45 -0.25
C LEU A 101 10.83 4.34 -1.08
N ASP A 102 10.16 4.68 -2.17
CA ASP A 102 9.53 3.70 -3.05
C ASP A 102 10.56 2.79 -3.71
N SER A 103 11.71 3.36 -4.13
CA SER A 103 12.82 2.57 -4.67
C SER A 103 13.41 1.60 -3.63
N MET A 104 13.54 2.02 -2.37
CA MET A 104 14.02 1.15 -1.28
C MET A 104 13.03 0.03 -0.97
N VAL A 105 11.73 0.34 -0.91
CA VAL A 105 10.67 -0.65 -0.68
C VAL A 105 10.64 -1.66 -1.83
N LEU A 106 10.75 -1.20 -3.08
CA LEU A 106 10.79 -2.08 -4.24
C LEU A 106 12.05 -2.94 -4.26
N ALA A 107 13.22 -2.37 -3.94
CA ALA A 107 14.48 -3.11 -3.85
C ALA A 107 14.48 -4.16 -2.74
N LEU A 108 13.66 -4.00 -1.70
CA LEU A 108 13.43 -5.02 -0.68
C LEU A 108 12.43 -6.08 -1.17
N GLN A 109 11.31 -5.65 -1.75
CA GLN A 109 10.21 -6.53 -2.14
C GLN A 109 10.60 -7.50 -3.26
N LEU A 110 11.29 -7.03 -4.30
CA LEU A 110 11.59 -7.87 -5.47
C LEU A 110 12.49 -9.07 -5.14
N PRO A 111 13.63 -8.93 -4.41
CA PRO A 111 14.44 -10.08 -4.02
C PRO A 111 13.71 -11.04 -3.09
N VAL A 112 12.90 -10.53 -2.16
CA VAL A 112 12.12 -11.38 -1.24
C VAL A 112 11.11 -12.20 -2.02
N ALA A 113 10.35 -11.58 -2.92
CA ALA A 113 9.38 -12.26 -3.76
C ALA A 113 10.05 -13.30 -4.68
N ALA A 114 11.18 -12.93 -5.34
CA ALA A 114 11.95 -13.82 -6.18
C ALA A 114 12.48 -15.03 -5.39
N TYR A 115 13.04 -14.80 -4.20
CA TYR A 115 13.54 -15.86 -3.33
C TYR A 115 12.43 -16.85 -2.94
N ILE A 116 11.26 -16.36 -2.53
CA ILE A 116 10.09 -17.19 -2.19
C ILE A 116 9.66 -18.02 -3.41
N CYS A 117 9.56 -17.40 -4.59
CA CYS A 117 9.15 -18.10 -5.82
C CYS A 117 10.13 -19.18 -6.24
N ILE A 118 11.45 -18.91 -6.19
CA ILE A 118 12.49 -19.86 -6.61
C ILE A 118 12.55 -21.06 -5.65
N HIS A 119 12.46 -20.83 -4.34
CA HIS A 119 12.63 -21.88 -3.33
C HIS A 119 11.31 -22.47 -2.83
N HIS A 120 10.19 -22.14 -3.49
CA HIS A 120 8.86 -22.63 -3.11
C HIS A 120 8.80 -24.16 -3.04
N ALA A 121 9.31 -24.86 -4.07
CA ALA A 121 9.28 -26.32 -4.15
C ALA A 121 10.26 -27.00 -3.16
N GLU A 122 11.43 -26.39 -2.93
CA GLU A 122 12.50 -26.98 -2.11
C GLU A 122 12.26 -26.83 -0.61
N ARG A 123 11.72 -25.66 -0.19
CA ARG A 123 11.55 -25.30 1.22
C ARG A 123 10.12 -25.41 1.71
N GLY A 124 9.18 -25.84 0.85
CA GLY A 124 7.79 -25.99 1.22
C GLY A 124 7.08 -24.67 1.57
N TYR A 125 7.56 -23.52 1.04
CA TYR A 125 6.88 -22.27 1.26
C TYR A 125 5.45 -22.33 0.73
N SER A 126 4.49 -21.96 1.56
CA SER A 126 3.11 -21.79 1.10
C SER A 126 3.02 -20.60 0.15
N ARG A 127 2.08 -20.66 -0.79
CA ARG A 127 1.75 -19.52 -1.66
C ARG A 127 1.34 -18.28 -0.87
N SER A 128 0.67 -18.48 0.24
CA SER A 128 0.33 -17.40 1.18
C SER A 128 1.56 -16.66 1.72
N THR A 129 2.74 -17.30 1.77
CA THR A 129 3.98 -16.64 2.17
C THR A 129 4.32 -15.47 1.25
N LEU A 130 4.07 -15.60 -0.05
CA LEU A 130 4.26 -14.50 -1.02
C LEU A 130 3.28 -13.34 -0.74
N TRP A 131 2.01 -13.65 -0.49
CA TRP A 131 1.00 -12.63 -0.18
C TRP A 131 1.31 -11.91 1.13
N TRP A 132 1.74 -12.64 2.15
CA TRP A 132 2.18 -12.03 3.42
C TRP A 132 3.43 -11.16 3.27
N SER A 133 4.36 -11.52 2.37
CA SER A 133 5.52 -10.67 2.10
C SER A 133 5.11 -9.30 1.52
N LEU A 134 4.07 -9.26 0.67
CA LEU A 134 3.49 -8.00 0.16
C LEU A 134 2.87 -7.17 1.28
N VAL A 135 2.12 -7.79 2.19
CA VAL A 135 1.52 -7.11 3.35
C VAL A 135 2.62 -6.52 4.24
N LEU A 136 3.63 -7.31 4.57
CA LEU A 136 4.74 -6.86 5.44
C LEU A 136 5.53 -5.71 4.84
N THR A 137 5.86 -5.75 3.54
CA THR A 137 6.54 -4.64 2.87
C THR A 137 5.68 -3.39 2.81
N THR A 138 4.37 -3.50 2.67
CA THR A 138 3.45 -2.36 2.73
C THR A 138 3.40 -1.75 4.13
N ILE A 139 3.42 -2.57 5.18
CA ILE A 139 3.53 -2.09 6.57
C ILE A 139 4.85 -1.33 6.79
N VAL A 140 5.96 -1.88 6.29
CA VAL A 140 7.27 -1.21 6.37
C VAL A 140 7.24 0.12 5.61
N ALA A 141 6.65 0.16 4.41
CA ALA A 141 6.49 1.40 3.65
C ALA A 141 5.69 2.44 4.44
N ALA A 142 4.55 2.08 5.01
CA ALA A 142 3.73 2.97 5.82
C ALA A 142 4.52 3.55 7.01
N ALA A 143 5.26 2.70 7.72
CA ALA A 143 6.09 3.12 8.84
C ALA A 143 7.20 4.08 8.41
N LEU A 144 7.88 3.80 7.29
CA LEU A 144 8.92 4.69 6.74
C LEU A 144 8.36 6.06 6.35
N TYR A 145 7.22 6.08 5.67
CA TYR A 145 6.56 7.34 5.30
C TYR A 145 6.10 8.13 6.53
N ALA A 146 5.52 7.48 7.53
CA ALA A 146 5.14 8.13 8.79
C ALA A 146 6.36 8.71 9.51
N LEU A 147 7.45 7.96 9.64
CA LEU A 147 8.69 8.40 10.26
C LEU A 147 9.31 9.60 9.54
N VAL A 148 9.35 9.57 8.20
CA VAL A 148 9.89 10.67 7.40
C VAL A 148 9.00 11.91 7.52
N TRP A 149 7.69 11.73 7.55
CA TRP A 149 6.74 12.82 7.76
C TRP A 149 6.96 13.50 9.11
N GLU A 150 7.05 12.72 10.19
CA GLU A 150 7.28 13.23 11.56
C GLU A 150 8.64 13.91 11.72
N ARG A 151 9.71 13.37 11.11
CA ARG A 151 11.04 14.00 11.13
C ARG A 151 11.07 15.40 10.54
N GLY A 152 10.11 15.73 9.70
CA GLY A 152 9.84 17.11 9.31
C GLY A 152 10.85 17.80 8.41
N HIS A 153 11.79 17.10 7.76
CA HIS A 153 12.76 17.73 6.85
C HIS A 153 12.09 18.50 5.70
N TRP A 154 10.87 18.12 5.31
CA TRP A 154 10.07 18.79 4.31
C TRP A 154 9.56 20.16 4.76
N LYS A 155 9.48 20.42 6.08
CA LYS A 155 8.99 21.67 6.68
C LYS A 155 9.86 22.89 6.35
N HIS A 156 11.13 22.66 6.00
CA HIS A 156 12.10 23.72 5.70
C HIS A 156 12.28 23.98 4.19
N LYS A 157 11.56 23.24 3.33
CA LYS A 157 11.62 23.46 1.89
C LYS A 157 10.77 24.66 1.50
N ARG A 158 11.39 25.63 0.80
CA ARG A 158 10.66 26.73 0.17
C ARG A 158 9.92 26.17 -1.06
N VAL A 159 8.61 26.23 -1.04
CA VAL A 159 7.78 25.98 -2.23
C VAL A 159 7.97 27.21 -3.13
N GLN A 160 8.69 27.05 -4.24
CA GLN A 160 8.81 28.08 -5.29
C GLN A 160 7.61 27.99 -6.21
#